data_c6b60528ecd86e70677781a96e6f5aa7
#
_entry.id   c6b60528ecd86e70677781a96e6f5aa7
#
_cell.length_a   1.000
_cell.length_b   1.000
_cell.length_c   1.000
_cell.angle_alpha   90.00
_cell.angle_beta   90.00
_cell.angle_gamma   90.00
#
_symmetry.space_group_name_H-M   'P 1'
#
loop_
_entity.id
_entity.type
_entity.pdbx_description
1 polymer ?
#
loop_
_entity_poly.entity_id
_entity_poly.type
_entity_poly.pdbx_seq_one_letter_code
_entity_poly.pdbx_strand_id
1 'polypeptide(L)'
;MKILVVSGFLGAGKTTFIKEMAQKTKQDFVVMENEYGEVGIDKTILDEEKDINIWELTEGCICCPMKSDFASSILTIANTLDPEYLIVEPTGVGVLSNVIHNIRQIEYERISLLSPVAIVDANCFDHYMRDYRDIFEDQLKAAGTIVISKRNFDTPEEMDTLVSKIRDVNPDARIQAEHYSHMELSWWNTLLHTDLSGNPIAPETMETPNLLSLGLTDISLPGPNHLIWFLEQLIHGAYGTICRAKGFVDAGGCLLRFDVVDDRYTITGFDEAEQPKSIFIGPKIKRRELRKILIKELRESS
;
A
#
# COMPACT_ATOMS: atom_id res chain seq x y z
N MET A 1 17.93 -15.63 -3.65
CA MET A 1 16.91 -14.57 -3.61
C MET A 1 16.48 -14.34 -2.17
N LYS A 2 16.55 -13.11 -1.69
CA LYS A 2 16.06 -12.69 -0.37
C LYS A 2 14.72 -11.97 -0.55
N ILE A 3 13.72 -12.32 0.26
CA ILE A 3 12.38 -11.73 0.16
C ILE A 3 12.19 -10.76 1.32
N LEU A 4 11.89 -9.49 1.04
CA LEU A 4 11.47 -8.50 2.01
C LEU A 4 9.99 -8.18 1.82
N VAL A 5 9.18 -8.39 2.86
CA VAL A 5 7.78 -7.96 2.83
C VAL A 5 7.67 -6.54 3.39
N VAL A 6 7.14 -5.62 2.60
CA VAL A 6 6.85 -4.24 2.99
C VAL A 6 5.34 -4.08 3.10
N SER A 7 4.83 -4.21 4.33
CA SER A 7 3.41 -4.11 4.67
C SER A 7 3.06 -2.74 5.24
N GLY A 8 1.80 -2.54 5.53
CA GLY A 8 1.22 -1.32 6.10
C GLY A 8 -0.14 -1.04 5.51
N PHE A 9 -0.98 -0.33 6.24
CA PHE A 9 -2.36 -0.09 5.84
C PHE A 9 -2.47 0.71 4.52
N LEU A 10 -3.69 0.79 3.98
CA LEU A 10 -3.96 1.53 2.74
C LEU A 10 -3.44 2.98 2.85
N GLY A 11 -2.68 3.40 1.87
CA GLY A 11 -2.13 4.76 1.84
C GLY A 11 -1.02 5.07 2.83
N ALA A 12 -0.50 4.12 3.60
CA ALA A 12 0.58 4.35 4.57
C ALA A 12 1.91 4.84 3.94
N GLY A 13 2.09 4.68 2.63
CA GLY A 13 3.29 5.12 1.92
C GLY A 13 4.27 3.99 1.59
N LYS A 14 3.81 2.75 1.47
CA LYS A 14 4.63 1.57 1.14
C LYS A 14 5.42 1.75 -0.15
N THR A 15 4.74 2.07 -1.25
CA THR A 15 5.36 2.31 -2.56
C THR A 15 6.42 3.41 -2.52
N THR A 16 6.15 4.52 -1.79
CA THR A 16 7.13 5.61 -1.59
C THR A 16 8.35 5.14 -0.82
N PHE A 17 8.15 4.31 0.21
CA PHE A 17 9.23 3.72 0.98
C PHE A 17 10.10 2.78 0.12
N ILE A 18 9.49 1.96 -0.71
CA ILE A 18 10.19 1.04 -1.63
C ILE A 18 11.04 1.83 -2.63
N LYS A 19 10.51 2.91 -3.21
CA LYS A 19 11.27 3.82 -4.09
C LYS A 19 12.48 4.41 -3.41
N GLU A 20 12.29 4.97 -2.22
CA GLU A 20 13.40 5.56 -1.45
C GLU A 20 14.47 4.51 -1.12
N MET A 21 14.05 3.29 -0.76
CA MET A 21 14.97 2.17 -0.50
C MET A 21 15.80 1.85 -1.75
N ALA A 22 15.19 1.75 -2.92
CA ALA A 22 15.88 1.49 -4.18
C ALA A 22 16.89 2.60 -4.50
N GLN A 23 16.49 3.85 -4.39
CA GLN A 23 17.37 5.01 -4.63
C GLN A 23 18.57 5.06 -3.68
N LYS A 24 18.34 4.77 -2.38
CA LYS A 24 19.38 4.83 -1.35
C LYS A 24 20.38 3.66 -1.45
N THR A 25 19.86 2.45 -1.68
CA THR A 25 20.70 1.23 -1.70
C THR A 25 21.34 0.97 -3.04
N LYS A 26 20.76 1.48 -4.13
CA LYS A 26 21.17 1.21 -5.52
C LYS A 26 21.23 -0.28 -5.83
N GLN A 27 20.38 -1.08 -5.17
CA GLN A 27 20.22 -2.49 -5.42
C GLN A 27 19.13 -2.71 -6.47
N ASP A 28 19.34 -3.73 -7.31
CA ASP A 28 18.31 -4.20 -8.22
C ASP A 28 17.25 -4.96 -7.46
N PHE A 29 16.02 -4.45 -7.50
CA PHE A 29 14.86 -5.09 -6.91
C PHE A 29 13.90 -5.57 -7.98
N VAL A 30 13.36 -6.77 -7.75
CA VAL A 30 12.07 -7.13 -8.34
C VAL A 30 11.00 -6.82 -7.30
N VAL A 31 9.99 -6.06 -7.69
CA VAL A 31 8.86 -5.72 -6.81
C VAL A 31 7.64 -6.52 -7.26
N MET A 32 7.10 -7.31 -6.34
CA MET A 32 5.82 -8.00 -6.53
C MET A 32 4.75 -7.21 -5.80
N GLU A 33 3.92 -6.53 -6.55
CA GLU A 33 2.77 -5.79 -6.04
C GLU A 33 1.50 -6.63 -6.10
N ASN A 34 0.72 -6.56 -5.06
CA ASN A 34 -0.65 -7.04 -5.05
C ASN A 34 -1.57 -5.87 -4.69
N GLU A 35 -2.13 -5.25 -5.70
CA GLU A 35 -3.05 -4.14 -5.50
C GLU A 35 -4.51 -4.62 -5.49
N TYR A 36 -5.32 -3.99 -4.65
CA TYR A 36 -6.76 -4.24 -4.56
C TYR A 36 -7.46 -3.50 -5.70
N GLY A 37 -7.78 -4.20 -6.81
CA GLY A 37 -8.55 -3.65 -7.92
C GLY A 37 -7.87 -3.78 -9.30
N GLU A 38 -8.67 -3.64 -10.35
CA GLU A 38 -8.30 -3.92 -11.74
C GLU A 38 -7.51 -2.80 -12.46
N VAL A 39 -7.12 -1.72 -11.75
CA VAL A 39 -6.52 -0.54 -12.40
C VAL A 39 -5.13 -0.27 -11.82
N GLY A 40 -4.09 -0.68 -12.54
CA GLY A 40 -2.68 -0.50 -12.16
C GLY A 40 -2.25 0.98 -12.18
N ILE A 41 -2.54 1.71 -11.11
CA ILE A 41 -2.15 3.12 -10.94
C ILE A 41 -0.76 3.24 -10.34
N ASP A 42 -0.39 2.33 -9.42
CA ASP A 42 0.91 2.37 -8.75
C ASP A 42 2.06 2.00 -9.68
N LYS A 43 1.81 1.17 -10.70
CA LYS A 43 2.80 0.84 -11.73
C LYS A 43 3.36 2.07 -12.40
N THR A 44 2.51 2.99 -12.84
CA THR A 44 2.95 4.25 -13.46
C THR A 44 3.89 5.04 -12.54
N ILE A 45 3.70 4.94 -11.23
CA ILE A 45 4.55 5.61 -10.23
C ILE A 45 5.92 4.93 -10.09
N LEU A 46 5.98 3.60 -10.14
CA LEU A 46 7.23 2.84 -10.01
C LEU A 46 8.02 2.78 -11.32
N ASP A 47 7.37 2.76 -12.48
CA ASP A 47 7.99 2.72 -13.81
C ASP A 47 8.90 3.94 -14.10
N GLU A 48 8.74 5.04 -13.35
CA GLU A 48 9.63 6.22 -13.44
C GLU A 48 11.07 5.91 -12.97
N GLU A 49 11.28 4.85 -12.18
CA GLU A 49 12.60 4.43 -11.68
C GLU A 49 13.19 3.34 -12.58
N LYS A 50 14.26 3.66 -13.30
CA LYS A 50 14.91 2.77 -14.29
C LYS A 50 15.51 1.49 -13.71
N ASP A 51 15.68 1.42 -12.39
CA ASP A 51 16.39 0.35 -11.70
C ASP A 51 15.44 -0.58 -10.93
N ILE A 52 14.12 -0.46 -11.13
CA ILE A 52 13.11 -1.31 -10.46
C ILE A 52 12.35 -2.12 -11.53
N ASN A 53 12.45 -3.44 -11.45
CA ASN A 53 11.65 -4.35 -12.25
C ASN A 53 10.36 -4.69 -11.52
N ILE A 54 9.20 -4.31 -12.07
CA ILE A 54 7.89 -4.49 -11.45
C ILE A 54 7.22 -5.74 -12.00
N TRP A 55 6.78 -6.60 -11.09
CA TRP A 55 5.99 -7.78 -11.40
C TRP A 55 4.63 -7.67 -10.72
N GLU A 56 3.59 -7.35 -11.51
CA GLU A 56 2.22 -7.27 -11.01
C GLU A 56 1.56 -8.65 -10.97
N LEU A 57 0.91 -8.96 -9.85
CA LEU A 57 -0.05 -10.04 -9.78
C LEU A 57 -1.44 -9.50 -10.13
N THR A 58 -1.90 -9.77 -11.34
CA THR A 58 -3.21 -9.30 -11.84
C THR A 58 -4.38 -10.16 -11.37
N GLU A 59 -4.14 -11.34 -10.83
CA GLU A 59 -5.19 -12.25 -10.37
C GLU A 59 -4.89 -12.82 -8.97
N GLY A 60 -5.78 -12.57 -8.03
CA GLY A 60 -5.81 -13.19 -6.70
C GLY A 60 -5.13 -12.39 -5.59
N CYS A 61 -5.87 -12.10 -4.53
CA CYS A 61 -5.31 -11.49 -3.32
C CYS A 61 -4.28 -12.42 -2.65
N ILE A 62 -3.08 -11.94 -2.37
CA ILE A 62 -2.06 -12.62 -1.53
C ILE A 62 -2.65 -12.98 -0.14
N CYS A 63 -3.65 -12.22 0.31
CA CYS A 63 -4.36 -12.42 1.57
C CYS A 63 -5.45 -13.50 1.52
N CYS A 64 -5.84 -13.96 0.30
CA CYS A 64 -6.82 -15.05 0.17
C CYS A 64 -6.17 -16.43 0.31
N PRO A 65 -6.94 -17.45 0.75
CA PRO A 65 -6.41 -18.81 0.93
C PRO A 65 -6.04 -19.55 -0.37
N MET A 66 -6.10 -18.88 -1.53
CA MET A 66 -5.63 -19.42 -2.82
C MET A 66 -4.09 -19.37 -2.89
N LYS A 67 -3.48 -20.26 -2.12
CA LYS A 67 -2.05 -20.37 -1.87
C LYS A 67 -1.20 -20.72 -3.10
N SER A 68 -1.79 -21.33 -4.14
CA SER A 68 -1.04 -21.86 -5.28
C SER A 68 -0.43 -20.78 -6.16
N ASP A 69 -1.15 -19.70 -6.41
CA ASP A 69 -0.76 -18.70 -7.41
C ASP A 69 0.34 -17.78 -6.88
N PHE A 70 0.25 -17.37 -5.62
CA PHE A 70 1.28 -16.56 -4.97
C PHE A 70 2.62 -17.30 -4.85
N ALA A 71 2.60 -18.53 -4.33
CA ALA A 71 3.79 -19.36 -4.21
C ALA A 71 4.41 -19.66 -5.59
N SER A 72 3.58 -19.98 -6.59
CA SER A 72 4.00 -20.23 -7.95
C SER A 72 4.64 -19.01 -8.60
N SER A 73 4.13 -17.82 -8.35
CA SER A 73 4.69 -16.57 -8.86
C SER A 73 6.07 -16.29 -8.28
N ILE A 74 6.25 -16.45 -6.96
CA ILE A 74 7.57 -16.31 -6.32
C ILE A 74 8.57 -17.31 -6.89
N LEU A 75 8.18 -18.58 -7.04
CA LEU A 75 9.04 -19.61 -7.62
C LEU A 75 9.37 -19.32 -9.09
N THR A 76 8.42 -18.78 -9.84
CA THR A 76 8.65 -18.35 -11.23
C THR A 76 9.66 -17.23 -11.30
N ILE A 77 9.52 -16.19 -10.48
CA ILE A 77 10.48 -15.09 -10.37
C ILE A 77 11.87 -15.63 -9.99
N ALA A 78 11.94 -16.50 -8.98
CA ALA A 78 13.21 -17.09 -8.55
C ALA A 78 13.90 -17.91 -9.65
N ASN A 79 13.14 -18.59 -10.51
CA ASN A 79 13.70 -19.45 -11.56
C ASN A 79 13.97 -18.71 -12.87
N THR A 80 13.23 -17.63 -13.18
CA THR A 80 13.36 -16.93 -14.46
C THR A 80 14.23 -15.69 -14.38
N LEU A 81 14.10 -14.91 -13.31
CA LEU A 81 14.84 -13.65 -13.12
C LEU A 81 16.02 -13.81 -12.16
N ASP A 82 15.93 -14.76 -11.23
CA ASP A 82 16.94 -15.05 -10.18
C ASP A 82 17.48 -13.77 -9.50
N PRO A 83 16.59 -12.85 -9.04
CA PRO A 83 17.03 -11.58 -8.47
C PRO A 83 17.71 -11.81 -7.11
N GLU A 84 18.59 -10.89 -6.71
CA GLU A 84 19.15 -10.93 -5.36
C GLU A 84 18.07 -10.64 -4.33
N TYR A 85 17.20 -9.65 -4.61
CA TYR A 85 16.11 -9.23 -3.73
C TYR A 85 14.77 -9.22 -4.45
N LEU A 86 13.76 -9.78 -3.77
CA LEU A 86 12.35 -9.65 -4.12
C LEU A 86 11.62 -8.86 -3.02
N ILE A 87 11.06 -7.71 -3.37
CA ILE A 87 10.18 -6.96 -2.48
C ILE A 87 8.75 -7.41 -2.72
N VAL A 88 8.06 -7.82 -1.67
CA VAL A 88 6.64 -8.15 -1.73
C VAL A 88 5.86 -7.03 -1.06
N GLU A 89 5.06 -6.32 -1.83
CA GLU A 89 4.11 -5.32 -1.35
C GLU A 89 2.69 -5.92 -1.33
N PRO A 90 2.20 -6.45 -0.19
CA PRO A 90 0.83 -6.93 -0.10
C PRO A 90 -0.16 -5.77 -0.09
N THR A 91 -1.44 -6.08 -0.37
CA THR A 91 -2.50 -5.07 -0.26
C THR A 91 -2.52 -4.46 1.12
N GLY A 92 -2.91 -3.18 1.24
CA GLY A 92 -2.94 -2.49 2.53
C GLY A 92 -3.90 -3.08 3.58
N VAL A 93 -4.76 -4.00 3.17
CA VAL A 93 -5.66 -4.78 4.06
C VAL A 93 -5.24 -6.24 4.15
N GLY A 94 -4.04 -6.56 3.71
CA GLY A 94 -3.47 -7.89 3.80
C GLY A 94 -3.09 -8.25 5.24
N VAL A 95 -3.37 -9.48 5.62
CA VAL A 95 -2.94 -10.08 6.89
C VAL A 95 -1.48 -10.48 6.74
N LEU A 96 -0.57 -9.74 7.37
CA LEU A 96 0.88 -9.90 7.20
C LEU A 96 1.36 -11.29 7.65
N SER A 97 0.83 -11.81 8.75
CA SER A 97 1.14 -13.15 9.25
C SER A 97 0.85 -14.25 8.22
N ASN A 98 -0.23 -14.10 7.43
CA ASN A 98 -0.56 -15.04 6.36
C ASN A 98 0.43 -14.95 5.17
N VAL A 99 0.85 -13.74 4.81
CA VAL A 99 1.86 -13.53 3.77
C VAL A 99 3.18 -14.20 4.17
N ILE A 100 3.63 -13.94 5.40
CA ILE A 100 4.84 -14.56 5.99
C ILE A 100 4.71 -16.10 5.98
N HIS A 101 3.58 -16.62 6.45
CA HIS A 101 3.35 -18.06 6.48
C HIS A 101 3.43 -18.69 5.09
N ASN A 102 2.83 -18.07 4.07
CA ASN A 102 2.86 -18.57 2.70
C ASN A 102 4.27 -18.57 2.11
N ILE A 103 5.07 -17.52 2.38
CA ILE A 103 6.47 -17.45 1.93
C ILE A 103 7.31 -18.52 2.64
N ARG A 104 7.12 -18.72 3.94
CA ARG A 104 7.83 -19.74 4.72
C ARG A 104 7.64 -21.18 4.17
N GLN A 105 6.50 -21.47 3.54
CA GLN A 105 6.25 -22.78 2.94
C GLN A 105 7.11 -23.06 1.72
N ILE A 106 7.68 -22.04 1.09
CA ILE A 106 8.52 -22.14 -0.11
C ILE A 106 9.98 -21.75 0.15
N GLU A 107 10.36 -21.50 1.40
CA GLU A 107 11.75 -21.25 1.78
C GLU A 107 12.60 -22.51 1.55
N TYR A 108 13.76 -22.32 0.97
CA TYR A 108 14.80 -23.32 0.80
C TYR A 108 16.16 -22.61 0.59
N GLU A 109 17.25 -23.34 0.36
CA GLU A 109 18.62 -22.78 0.26
C GLU A 109 18.76 -21.52 -0.61
N ARG A 110 17.91 -21.38 -1.65
CA ARG A 110 17.95 -20.23 -2.58
C ARG A 110 16.92 -19.15 -2.28
N ILE A 111 15.96 -19.38 -1.38
CA ILE A 111 14.92 -18.42 -1.02
C ILE A 111 14.90 -18.27 0.50
N SER A 112 15.17 -17.07 0.98
CA SER A 112 15.09 -16.72 2.41
C SER A 112 14.22 -15.51 2.65
N LEU A 113 13.53 -15.50 3.78
CA LEU A 113 12.67 -14.40 4.18
C LEU A 113 13.39 -13.46 5.15
N LEU A 114 13.46 -12.19 4.79
CA LEU A 114 13.96 -11.13 5.64
C LEU A 114 12.91 -10.70 6.66
N SER A 115 13.35 -10.02 7.71
CA SER A 115 12.49 -9.46 8.74
C SER A 115 11.52 -8.42 8.14
N PRO A 116 10.19 -8.61 8.21
CA PRO A 116 9.23 -7.77 7.54
C PRO A 116 9.21 -6.34 8.07
N VAL A 117 8.87 -5.40 7.20
CA VAL A 117 8.69 -3.99 7.52
C VAL A 117 7.21 -3.63 7.46
N ALA A 118 6.69 -2.95 8.49
CA ALA A 118 5.36 -2.33 8.46
C ALA A 118 5.48 -0.81 8.44
N ILE A 119 4.82 -0.18 7.45
CA ILE A 119 4.73 1.28 7.35
C ILE A 119 3.46 1.76 8.05
N VAL A 120 3.60 2.67 8.99
CA VAL A 120 2.50 3.21 9.80
C VAL A 120 2.30 4.69 9.51
N ASP A 121 1.11 5.06 9.01
CA ASP A 121 0.71 6.46 8.92
C ASP A 121 0.42 6.99 10.33
N ALA A 122 1.25 7.89 10.81
CA ALA A 122 1.17 8.46 12.14
C ALA A 122 -0.19 9.12 12.43
N ASN A 123 -0.79 9.71 11.42
CA ASN A 123 -2.04 10.46 11.58
C ASN A 123 -3.29 9.55 11.60
N CYS A 124 -3.16 8.29 11.18
CA CYS A 124 -4.27 7.34 11.08
C CYS A 124 -4.23 6.23 12.13
N PHE A 125 -3.21 6.19 13.00
CA PHE A 125 -3.00 5.10 13.95
C PHE A 125 -4.24 4.80 14.81
N ASP A 126 -4.80 5.82 15.49
CA ASP A 126 -5.95 5.65 16.37
C ASP A 126 -7.23 5.28 15.60
N HIS A 127 -7.36 5.78 14.37
CA HIS A 127 -8.46 5.42 13.48
C HIS A 127 -8.39 3.94 13.10
N TYR A 128 -7.23 3.46 12.66
CA TYR A 128 -7.06 2.07 12.26
C TYR A 128 -7.16 1.10 13.44
N MET A 129 -6.65 1.47 14.62
CA MET A 129 -6.83 0.70 15.84
C MET A 129 -8.28 0.61 16.30
N ARG A 130 -9.14 1.55 15.94
CA ARG A 130 -10.57 1.53 16.26
C ARG A 130 -11.37 0.74 15.24
N ASP A 131 -11.14 0.97 13.94
CA ASP A 131 -12.04 0.56 12.87
C ASP A 131 -11.55 -0.68 12.11
N TYR A 132 -10.24 -0.98 12.16
CA TYR A 132 -9.57 -2.09 11.45
C TYR A 132 -8.59 -2.85 12.34
N ARG A 133 -8.92 -2.95 13.61
CA ARG A 133 -8.03 -3.40 14.67
C ARG A 133 -7.30 -4.69 14.34
N ASP A 134 -8.03 -5.73 13.98
CA ASP A 134 -7.48 -7.09 13.82
C ASP A 134 -6.36 -7.12 12.78
N ILE A 135 -6.59 -6.52 11.61
CA ILE A 135 -5.58 -6.47 10.55
C ILE A 135 -4.43 -5.56 10.92
N PHE A 136 -4.74 -4.38 11.48
CA PHE A 136 -3.71 -3.41 11.80
C PHE A 136 -2.80 -3.93 12.92
N GLU A 137 -3.36 -4.58 13.95
CA GLU A 137 -2.57 -5.27 14.98
C GLU A 137 -1.75 -6.42 14.42
N ASP A 138 -2.28 -7.22 13.49
CA ASP A 138 -1.52 -8.28 12.82
C ASP A 138 -0.31 -7.71 12.09
N GLN A 139 -0.51 -6.64 11.30
CA GLN A 139 0.58 -5.99 10.58
C GLN A 139 1.67 -5.47 11.55
N LEU A 140 1.28 -4.90 12.69
CA LEU A 140 2.23 -4.45 13.69
C LEU A 140 2.94 -5.61 14.39
N LYS A 141 2.21 -6.64 14.82
CA LYS A 141 2.76 -7.80 15.56
C LYS A 141 3.71 -8.64 14.71
N ALA A 142 3.40 -8.78 13.42
CA ALA A 142 4.19 -9.62 12.51
C ALA A 142 5.42 -8.88 11.94
N ALA A 143 5.54 -7.57 12.12
CA ALA A 143 6.66 -6.79 11.63
C ALA A 143 7.86 -6.85 12.58
N GLY A 144 9.06 -7.04 12.02
CA GLY A 144 10.30 -6.89 12.79
C GLY A 144 10.81 -5.45 12.83
N THR A 145 10.42 -4.63 11.85
CA THR A 145 10.68 -3.19 11.84
C THR A 145 9.38 -2.43 11.53
N ILE A 146 9.09 -1.41 12.32
CA ILE A 146 7.95 -0.52 12.12
C ILE A 146 8.48 0.87 11.80
N VAL A 147 8.08 1.40 10.64
CA VAL A 147 8.51 2.70 10.14
C VAL A 147 7.34 3.68 10.22
N ILE A 148 7.51 4.76 10.98
CA ILE A 148 6.49 5.80 11.10
C ILE A 148 6.61 6.77 9.92
N SER A 149 5.53 6.90 9.17
CA SER A 149 5.42 7.78 8.00
C SER A 149 4.43 8.92 8.24
N LYS A 150 4.42 9.90 7.33
CA LYS A 150 3.42 10.99 7.27
C LYS A 150 3.21 11.74 8.58
N ARG A 151 4.30 12.03 9.26
CA ARG A 151 4.24 12.76 10.53
C ARG A 151 3.81 14.21 10.32
N ASN A 152 2.74 14.61 10.97
CA ASN A 152 2.32 16.00 11.10
C ASN A 152 2.21 16.37 12.58
N PHE A 153 3.18 15.91 13.41
CA PHE A 153 3.19 16.22 14.83
C PHE A 153 3.93 17.53 15.08
N ASP A 154 3.34 18.34 15.93
CA ASP A 154 3.90 19.62 16.33
C ASP A 154 4.85 19.47 17.52
N THR A 155 4.75 18.35 18.28
CA THR A 155 5.54 18.15 19.50
C THR A 155 6.22 16.77 19.55
N PRO A 156 7.41 16.68 20.20
CA PRO A 156 8.06 15.39 20.48
C PRO A 156 7.20 14.44 21.32
N GLU A 157 6.40 14.97 22.24
CA GLU A 157 5.55 14.21 23.16
C GLU A 157 4.46 13.40 22.42
N GLU A 158 3.95 13.92 21.30
CA GLU A 158 2.99 13.18 20.46
C GLU A 158 3.65 11.98 19.80
N MET A 159 4.90 12.13 19.34
CA MET A 159 5.67 11.02 18.80
C MET A 159 5.96 9.96 19.86
N ASP A 160 6.39 10.36 21.05
CA ASP A 160 6.66 9.44 22.14
C ASP A 160 5.40 8.66 22.55
N THR A 161 4.25 9.32 22.52
CA THR A 161 2.95 8.69 22.76
C THR A 161 2.63 7.65 21.68
N LEU A 162 2.84 7.95 20.41
CA LEU A 162 2.63 7.00 19.31
C LEU A 162 3.59 5.81 19.41
N VAL A 163 4.86 6.07 19.68
CA VAL A 163 5.88 5.02 19.89
C VAL A 163 5.49 4.10 21.05
N SER A 164 4.97 4.67 22.15
CA SER A 164 4.49 3.88 23.30
C SER A 164 3.30 2.99 22.90
N LYS A 165 2.31 3.52 22.16
CA LYS A 165 1.17 2.74 21.67
C LYS A 165 1.62 1.59 20.76
N ILE A 166 2.60 1.83 19.88
CA ILE A 166 3.17 0.78 19.02
C ILE A 166 3.87 -0.28 19.86
N ARG A 167 4.64 0.12 20.89
CA ARG A 167 5.32 -0.79 21.82
C ARG A 167 4.35 -1.67 22.60
N ASP A 168 3.19 -1.15 22.97
CA ASP A 168 2.14 -1.93 23.65
C ASP A 168 1.61 -3.07 22.76
N VAL A 169 1.63 -2.88 21.43
CA VAL A 169 1.22 -3.91 20.47
C VAL A 169 2.36 -4.85 20.11
N ASN A 170 3.57 -4.31 19.85
CA ASN A 170 4.75 -5.08 19.49
C ASN A 170 5.99 -4.54 20.25
N PRO A 171 6.32 -5.12 21.41
CA PRO A 171 7.46 -4.69 22.22
C PRO A 171 8.82 -4.99 21.57
N ASP A 172 8.89 -5.97 20.68
CA ASP A 172 10.13 -6.48 20.11
C ASP A 172 10.54 -5.81 18.80
N ALA A 173 9.60 -5.13 18.13
CA ALA A 173 9.88 -4.48 16.85
C ALA A 173 10.90 -3.33 17.00
N ARG A 174 11.72 -3.17 15.97
CA ARG A 174 12.52 -1.94 15.81
C ARG A 174 11.61 -0.83 15.31
N ILE A 175 11.49 0.27 16.05
CA ILE A 175 10.66 1.40 15.65
C ILE A 175 11.54 2.50 15.08
N GLN A 176 11.31 2.85 13.82
CA GLN A 176 11.93 4.00 13.16
C GLN A 176 10.97 5.19 13.21
N ALA A 177 11.21 6.08 14.16
CA ALA A 177 10.38 7.26 14.40
C ALA A 177 10.82 8.48 13.57
N GLU A 178 12.10 8.60 13.26
CA GLU A 178 12.61 9.62 12.33
C GLU A 178 12.23 9.26 10.89
N HIS A 179 11.99 10.27 10.05
CA HIS A 179 11.61 10.04 8.67
C HIS A 179 12.71 9.29 7.91
N TYR A 180 12.34 8.21 7.26
CA TYR A 180 13.28 7.28 6.64
C TYR A 180 14.16 7.90 5.54
N SER A 181 13.72 8.99 4.89
CA SER A 181 14.54 9.69 3.90
C SER A 181 15.84 10.29 4.48
N HIS A 182 15.87 10.53 5.79
CA HIS A 182 17.05 11.03 6.49
C HIS A 182 18.00 9.92 6.93
N MET A 183 17.60 8.66 6.79
CA MET A 183 18.41 7.52 7.21
C MET A 183 19.60 7.31 6.28
N GLU A 184 20.72 6.99 6.90
CA GLU A 184 21.94 6.63 6.18
C GLU A 184 21.83 5.26 5.52
N LEU A 185 22.69 5.00 4.54
CA LEU A 185 22.76 3.73 3.81
C LEU A 185 22.89 2.50 4.74
N SER A 186 23.61 2.65 5.86
CA SER A 186 23.78 1.59 6.86
C SER A 186 22.45 1.09 7.44
N TRP A 187 21.51 2.00 7.69
CA TRP A 187 20.18 1.66 8.16
C TRP A 187 19.38 0.87 7.10
N TRP A 188 19.39 1.35 5.86
CA TRP A 188 18.72 0.66 4.75
C TRP A 188 19.30 -0.75 4.53
N ASN A 189 20.62 -0.89 4.57
CA ASN A 189 21.28 -2.19 4.46
C ASN A 189 20.91 -3.14 5.61
N THR A 190 20.64 -2.62 6.81
CA THR A 190 20.15 -3.45 7.92
C THR A 190 18.84 -4.15 7.58
N LEU A 191 17.92 -3.48 6.87
CA LEU A 191 16.65 -4.10 6.44
C LEU A 191 16.88 -5.25 5.45
N LEU A 192 17.89 -5.11 4.57
CA LEU A 192 18.23 -6.10 3.53
C LEU A 192 19.11 -7.27 4.03
N HIS A 193 19.58 -7.20 5.28
CA HIS A 193 20.47 -8.20 5.87
C HIS A 193 19.96 -8.78 7.19
N THR A 194 18.77 -8.39 7.63
CA THR A 194 18.16 -8.95 8.84
C THR A 194 17.19 -10.06 8.46
N ASP A 195 17.56 -11.30 8.70
CA ASP A 195 16.69 -12.45 8.47
C ASP A 195 15.54 -12.47 9.51
N LEU A 196 14.40 -13.01 9.10
CA LEU A 196 13.30 -13.26 10.02
C LEU A 196 13.66 -14.41 10.96
N SER A 197 13.99 -14.08 12.20
CA SER A 197 14.31 -15.05 13.26
C SER A 197 13.07 -15.41 14.08
N GLY A 198 13.01 -16.66 14.56
CA GLY A 198 11.96 -17.17 15.43
C GLY A 198 10.83 -17.91 14.69
N ASN A 199 9.91 -18.45 15.47
CA ASN A 199 8.71 -19.08 14.92
C ASN A 199 7.75 -18.01 14.39
N PRO A 200 7.24 -18.16 13.17
CA PRO A 200 6.24 -17.23 12.65
C PRO A 200 5.01 -17.23 13.58
N ILE A 201 4.41 -16.07 13.72
CA ILE A 201 3.09 -15.95 14.32
C ILE A 201 2.19 -16.91 13.55
N ALA A 202 1.44 -17.76 14.26
CA ALA A 202 0.53 -18.70 13.59
C ALA A 202 -0.43 -17.91 12.70
N PRO A 203 -0.73 -18.41 11.48
CA PRO A 203 -1.68 -17.74 10.61
C PRO A 203 -3.02 -17.65 11.34
N GLU A 204 -3.49 -16.44 11.56
CA GLU A 204 -4.79 -16.23 12.14
C GLU A 204 -5.85 -16.37 11.05
N THR A 205 -6.94 -17.07 11.36
CA THR A 205 -8.15 -17.09 10.53
C THR A 205 -8.92 -15.79 10.74
N MET A 206 -8.30 -14.67 10.32
CA MET A 206 -8.99 -13.37 10.31
C MET A 206 -9.88 -13.29 9.08
N GLU A 207 -11.11 -12.86 9.26
CA GLU A 207 -11.91 -12.39 8.14
C GLU A 207 -11.30 -11.08 7.65
N THR A 208 -10.75 -11.10 6.43
CA THR A 208 -10.36 -9.84 5.79
C THR A 208 -11.60 -8.95 5.68
N PRO A 209 -11.51 -7.63 5.97
CA PRO A 209 -12.64 -6.74 5.80
C PRO A 209 -13.21 -6.92 4.40
N ASN A 210 -14.50 -7.07 4.32
CA ASN A 210 -15.20 -7.14 3.03
C ASN A 210 -15.16 -5.76 2.36
N LEU A 211 -13.99 -5.40 1.83
CA LEU A 211 -13.83 -4.18 1.06
C LEU A 211 -14.27 -4.42 -0.38
N LEU A 212 -15.07 -3.51 -0.85
CA LEU A 212 -15.46 -3.43 -2.26
C LEU A 212 -14.46 -2.57 -3.00
N SER A 213 -14.22 -2.90 -4.26
CA SER A 213 -13.48 -2.04 -5.18
C SER A 213 -14.34 -1.61 -6.36
N LEU A 214 -14.05 -0.45 -6.92
CA LEU A 214 -14.64 0.06 -8.15
C LEU A 214 -13.57 0.78 -8.95
N GLY A 215 -13.13 0.18 -10.06
CA GLY A 215 -12.34 0.85 -11.09
C GLY A 215 -13.24 1.58 -12.08
N LEU A 216 -12.84 2.77 -12.50
CA LEU A 216 -13.47 3.54 -13.57
C LEU A 216 -12.40 4.06 -14.52
N THR A 217 -12.69 4.01 -15.83
CA THR A 217 -11.88 4.59 -16.89
C THR A 217 -12.63 5.71 -17.59
N ASP A 218 -11.92 6.52 -18.35
CA ASP A 218 -12.48 7.64 -19.14
C ASP A 218 -13.28 8.64 -18.27
N ILE A 219 -12.77 8.87 -17.07
CA ILE A 219 -13.42 9.77 -16.11
C ILE A 219 -13.07 11.23 -16.39
N SER A 220 -14.07 12.09 -16.26
CA SER A 220 -13.89 13.52 -16.47
C SER A 220 -14.75 14.37 -15.54
N LEU A 221 -14.28 15.57 -15.26
CA LEU A 221 -15.03 16.60 -14.54
C LEU A 221 -14.94 17.94 -15.31
N PRO A 222 -15.90 18.85 -15.15
CA PRO A 222 -15.92 20.11 -15.89
C PRO A 222 -14.72 21.04 -15.63
N GLY A 223 -14.01 20.86 -14.53
CA GLY A 223 -12.83 21.64 -14.19
C GLY A 223 -12.27 21.33 -12.81
N PRO A 224 -11.11 21.89 -12.42
CA PRO A 224 -10.43 21.61 -11.15
C PRO A 224 -11.29 21.85 -9.89
N ASN A 225 -12.10 22.89 -9.89
CA ASN A 225 -13.00 23.17 -8.76
C ASN A 225 -14.07 22.07 -8.56
N HIS A 226 -14.48 21.39 -9.64
CA HIS A 226 -15.39 20.27 -9.55
C HIS A 226 -14.71 19.03 -8.95
N LEU A 227 -13.40 18.87 -9.18
CA LEU A 227 -12.63 17.81 -8.52
C LEU A 227 -12.56 18.06 -7.01
N ILE A 228 -12.25 19.27 -6.57
CA ILE A 228 -12.24 19.62 -5.15
C ILE A 228 -13.61 19.33 -4.51
N TRP A 229 -14.67 19.82 -5.14
CA TRP A 229 -16.03 19.57 -4.66
C TRP A 229 -16.37 18.08 -4.60
N PHE A 230 -15.98 17.30 -5.63
CA PHE A 230 -16.18 15.86 -5.67
C PHE A 230 -15.45 15.15 -4.52
N LEU A 231 -14.18 15.50 -4.27
CA LEU A 231 -13.38 14.90 -3.20
C LEU A 231 -13.93 15.28 -1.81
N GLU A 232 -14.39 16.51 -1.61
CA GLU A 232 -15.11 16.91 -0.38
C GLU A 232 -16.36 16.07 -0.16
N GLN A 233 -17.18 15.86 -1.18
CA GLN A 233 -18.36 15.01 -1.07
C GLN A 233 -17.97 13.54 -0.80
N LEU A 234 -16.87 13.06 -1.36
CA LEU A 234 -16.38 11.69 -1.20
C LEU A 234 -15.97 11.43 0.25
N ILE A 235 -15.13 12.29 0.83
CA ILE A 235 -14.67 12.13 2.23
C ILE A 235 -15.81 12.31 3.24
N HIS A 236 -16.84 13.07 2.90
CA HIS A 236 -18.06 13.22 3.72
C HIS A 236 -19.10 12.10 3.48
N GLY A 237 -18.75 11.04 2.72
CA GLY A 237 -19.57 9.84 2.59
C GLY A 237 -20.74 9.93 1.61
N ALA A 238 -20.82 10.95 0.77
CA ALA A 238 -21.87 11.08 -0.25
C ALA A 238 -21.93 9.84 -1.16
N TYR A 239 -20.79 9.26 -1.47
CA TYR A 239 -20.64 8.10 -2.36
C TYR A 239 -20.43 6.76 -1.63
N GLY A 240 -20.68 6.72 -0.33
CA GLY A 240 -20.49 5.56 0.53
C GLY A 240 -19.34 5.76 1.51
N THR A 241 -18.94 4.70 2.19
CA THR A 241 -17.74 4.72 3.05
C THR A 241 -16.55 4.26 2.21
N ILE A 242 -15.72 5.20 1.82
CA ILE A 242 -14.56 4.98 0.97
C ILE A 242 -13.32 5.31 1.79
N CYS A 243 -12.49 4.32 2.05
CA CYS A 243 -11.27 4.49 2.83
C CYS A 243 -10.04 4.81 1.94
N ARG A 244 -10.13 4.50 0.65
CA ARG A 244 -9.07 4.78 -0.31
C ARG A 244 -9.65 5.13 -1.68
N ALA A 245 -9.16 6.18 -2.31
CA ALA A 245 -9.38 6.42 -3.72
C ALA A 245 -8.14 7.08 -4.33
N LYS A 246 -7.80 6.71 -5.55
CA LYS A 246 -6.73 7.35 -6.30
C LYS A 246 -7.04 7.31 -7.79
N GLY A 247 -6.45 8.20 -8.53
CA GLY A 247 -6.62 8.20 -9.98
C GLY A 247 -6.15 9.47 -10.66
N PHE A 248 -6.32 9.42 -11.99
CA PHE A 248 -6.11 10.55 -12.88
C PHE A 248 -7.46 10.93 -13.48
N VAL A 249 -7.80 12.19 -13.45
CA VAL A 249 -9.06 12.71 -13.97
C VAL A 249 -8.81 13.87 -14.94
N ASP A 250 -9.50 13.87 -16.07
CA ASP A 250 -9.58 15.06 -16.93
C ASP A 250 -10.50 16.08 -16.27
N ALA A 251 -9.95 17.17 -15.81
CA ALA A 251 -10.67 18.27 -15.16
C ALA A 251 -10.71 19.51 -16.06
N GLY A 252 -11.50 19.43 -17.14
CA GLY A 252 -11.67 20.52 -18.11
C GLY A 252 -10.44 20.74 -18.99
N GLY A 253 -9.80 19.66 -19.44
CA GLY A 253 -8.60 19.65 -20.25
C GLY A 253 -7.29 19.70 -19.47
N CYS A 254 -7.36 19.70 -18.14
CA CYS A 254 -6.20 19.52 -17.27
C CYS A 254 -6.22 18.12 -16.67
N LEU A 255 -5.20 17.33 -16.89
CA LEU A 255 -5.04 16.04 -16.24
C LEU A 255 -4.55 16.26 -14.81
N LEU A 256 -5.36 15.87 -13.84
CA LEU A 256 -5.04 15.98 -12.42
C LEU A 256 -5.02 14.60 -11.78
N ARG A 257 -3.99 14.37 -10.98
CA ARG A 257 -3.91 13.21 -10.10
C ARG A 257 -4.52 13.54 -8.76
N PHE A 258 -5.33 12.63 -8.23
CA PHE A 258 -5.84 12.71 -6.86
C PHE A 258 -5.52 11.44 -6.09
N ASP A 259 -5.37 11.61 -4.79
CA ASP A 259 -5.13 10.54 -3.83
C ASP A 259 -5.94 10.84 -2.57
N VAL A 260 -6.79 9.90 -2.16
CA VAL A 260 -7.67 10.00 -0.98
C VAL A 260 -7.31 8.89 -0.01
N VAL A 261 -7.12 9.26 1.24
CA VAL A 261 -6.93 8.34 2.37
C VAL A 261 -7.85 8.80 3.49
N ASP A 262 -8.87 8.02 3.74
CA ASP A 262 -9.93 8.30 4.72
C ASP A 262 -10.57 9.68 4.51
N ASP A 263 -10.32 10.63 5.41
CA ASP A 263 -10.87 11.98 5.41
C ASP A 263 -9.95 13.04 4.79
N ARG A 264 -8.86 12.61 4.14
CA ARG A 264 -7.84 13.51 3.57
C ARG A 264 -7.64 13.22 2.10
N TYR A 265 -7.37 14.26 1.33
CA TYR A 265 -7.01 14.12 -0.06
C TYR A 265 -5.85 15.04 -0.46
N THR A 266 -5.18 14.67 -1.53
CA THR A 266 -4.20 15.48 -2.23
C THR A 266 -4.55 15.56 -3.71
N ILE A 267 -4.23 16.67 -4.34
CA ILE A 267 -4.36 16.89 -5.77
C ILE A 267 -3.02 17.39 -6.29
N THR A 268 -2.53 16.77 -7.36
CA THR A 268 -1.30 17.20 -8.04
C THR A 268 -1.56 17.31 -9.53
N GLY A 269 -0.88 18.27 -10.18
CA GLY A 269 -0.83 18.31 -11.64
C GLY A 269 -0.06 17.09 -12.16
N PHE A 270 -0.42 16.65 -13.36
CA PHE A 270 0.25 15.56 -14.04
C PHE A 270 0.45 15.92 -15.50
N ASP A 271 1.71 15.95 -15.94
CA ASP A 271 2.09 16.44 -17.29
C ASP A 271 2.27 15.30 -18.30
N GLU A 272 2.24 14.05 -17.85
CA GLU A 272 2.35 12.90 -18.75
C GLU A 272 1.00 12.49 -19.36
N ALA A 273 1.03 11.88 -20.54
CA ALA A 273 -0.16 11.45 -21.23
C ALA A 273 -0.68 10.12 -20.66
N GLU A 274 -1.42 10.20 -19.55
CA GLU A 274 -2.13 9.08 -18.95
C GLU A 274 -3.62 9.09 -19.31
N GLN A 275 -4.20 7.90 -19.41
CA GLN A 275 -5.67 7.79 -19.57
C GLN A 275 -6.34 8.11 -18.22
N PRO A 276 -7.39 8.95 -18.23
CA PRO A 276 -8.17 9.21 -17.02
C PRO A 276 -8.76 7.91 -16.46
N LYS A 277 -8.33 7.53 -15.27
CA LYS A 277 -8.74 6.30 -14.58
C LYS A 277 -8.72 6.50 -13.08
N SER A 278 -9.57 5.77 -12.37
CA SER A 278 -9.59 5.83 -10.89
C SER A 278 -10.00 4.51 -10.28
N ILE A 279 -9.57 4.30 -9.04
CA ILE A 279 -10.02 3.22 -8.19
C ILE A 279 -10.56 3.77 -6.88
N PHE A 280 -11.64 3.17 -6.40
CA PHE A 280 -12.30 3.47 -5.12
C PHE A 280 -12.38 2.18 -4.32
N ILE A 281 -11.95 2.22 -3.05
CA ILE A 281 -11.92 1.07 -2.15
C ILE A 281 -12.60 1.45 -0.84
N GLY A 282 -13.49 0.59 -0.36
CA GLY A 282 -14.16 0.81 0.91
C GLY A 282 -15.23 -0.23 1.22
N PRO A 283 -15.72 -0.29 2.47
CA PRO A 283 -16.74 -1.27 2.87
C PRO A 283 -18.12 -1.02 2.22
N LYS A 284 -18.35 0.20 1.73
CA LYS A 284 -19.61 0.57 1.06
C LYS A 284 -19.36 1.55 -0.08
N ILE A 285 -19.63 1.16 -1.31
CA ILE A 285 -19.46 1.98 -2.51
C ILE A 285 -20.80 2.16 -3.23
N LYS A 286 -21.24 3.41 -3.39
CA LYS A 286 -22.42 3.75 -4.19
C LYS A 286 -22.02 3.85 -5.67
N ARG A 287 -21.79 2.70 -6.30
CA ARG A 287 -21.26 2.56 -7.67
C ARG A 287 -22.01 3.41 -8.71
N ARG A 288 -23.34 3.48 -8.62
CA ARG A 288 -24.18 4.22 -9.57
C ARG A 288 -23.93 5.74 -9.45
N GLU A 289 -23.80 6.25 -8.24
CA GLU A 289 -23.59 7.66 -7.99
C GLU A 289 -22.19 8.11 -8.46
N LEU A 290 -21.15 7.31 -8.18
CA LEU A 290 -19.81 7.58 -8.67
C LEU A 290 -19.74 7.59 -10.21
N ARG A 291 -20.37 6.63 -10.88
CA ARG A 291 -20.43 6.60 -12.35
C ARG A 291 -21.15 7.81 -12.92
N LYS A 292 -22.27 8.21 -12.33
CA LYS A 292 -23.03 9.38 -12.77
C LYS A 292 -22.23 10.67 -12.73
N ILE A 293 -21.39 10.85 -11.72
CA ILE A 293 -20.62 12.10 -11.56
C ILE A 293 -19.35 12.10 -12.41
N LEU A 294 -18.69 10.96 -12.57
CA LEU A 294 -17.36 10.88 -13.19
C LEU A 294 -17.40 10.55 -14.67
N ILE A 295 -18.42 9.82 -15.15
CA ILE A 295 -18.55 9.46 -16.57
C ILE A 295 -19.39 10.52 -17.27
N LYS A 296 -18.78 11.19 -18.27
CA LYS A 296 -19.39 12.34 -18.98
C LYS A 296 -20.74 12.01 -19.59
N GLU A 297 -20.85 10.90 -20.29
CA GLU A 297 -22.08 10.47 -20.98
C GLU A 297 -23.25 10.26 -20.02
N LEU A 298 -22.99 9.75 -18.81
CA LEU A 298 -24.01 9.53 -17.78
C LEU A 298 -24.41 10.83 -17.07
N ARG A 299 -23.50 11.79 -16.99
CA ARG A 299 -23.74 13.11 -16.39
C ARG A 299 -24.63 13.98 -17.27
N GLU A 300 -24.42 13.94 -18.59
CA GLU A 300 -25.19 14.73 -19.57
C GLU A 300 -26.60 14.17 -19.82
N SER A 301 -26.84 12.91 -19.43
CA SER A 301 -28.15 12.23 -19.56
C SER A 301 -29.00 12.26 -18.29
N SER A 302 -28.59 12.98 -17.24
CA SER A 302 -29.26 13.09 -15.94
C SER A 302 -29.75 14.50 -15.69
#